data_3405c567437f7fd964699af955679f26
#
_entry.id   3405c567437f7fd964699af955679f26
#
_cell.length_a   1.000
_cell.length_b   1.000
_cell.length_c   1.000
_cell.angle_alpha   90.00
_cell.angle_beta   90.00
_cell.angle_gamma   90.00
#
_symmetry.space_group_name_H-M   'P 1'
#
loop_
_entity.id
_entity.type
_entity.pdbx_description
1 polymer ?
#
loop_
_entity_poly.entity_id
_entity_poly.type
_entity_poly.pdbx_seq_one_letter_code
_entity_poly.pdbx_strand_id
1 'polypeptide(L)'
;IALTALEQGYDWHSLVKDEAITLTSDGSAPWSPRNYDGKTRGDVPLIRALALSLNLAMIDLGQRVGLLEVQRTFTRLLGEAPGNRYPSFFLGAESMSPLQLAELYGNFASAGFRTPPKSVITVLDEENRPLSHYPFQLDQTIDSGVVNSLNRGLEVVMRRGTGRASSYAQAGIAGKTGTTNDNRDSWFAGFD
;
A
#
# COMPACT_ATOMS: atom_id res chain seq x y z
N ILE A 1 -3.15 -1.13 -4.49
CA ILE A 1 -4.08 -0.61 -5.52
C ILE A 1 -3.46 0.53 -6.29
N ALA A 2 -3.10 1.67 -5.64
CA ALA A 2 -2.55 2.83 -6.34
C ALA A 2 -1.32 2.47 -7.19
N LEU A 3 -0.39 1.68 -6.64
CA LEU A 3 0.75 1.16 -7.39
C LEU A 3 0.31 0.39 -8.64
N THR A 4 -0.58 -0.60 -8.47
CA THR A 4 -1.08 -1.44 -9.58
C THR A 4 -1.78 -0.58 -10.64
N ALA A 5 -2.54 0.44 -10.21
CA ALA A 5 -3.19 1.37 -11.13
C ALA A 5 -2.15 2.18 -11.94
N LEU A 6 -1.12 2.72 -11.29
CA LEU A 6 -0.04 3.44 -11.96
C LEU A 6 0.71 2.55 -12.96
N GLU A 7 0.95 1.28 -12.63
CA GLU A 7 1.54 0.29 -13.54
C GLU A 7 0.65 -0.01 -14.76
N GLN A 8 -0.68 0.11 -14.61
CA GLN A 8 -1.65 -0.04 -15.69
C GLN A 8 -1.90 1.25 -16.49
N GLY A 9 -1.13 2.32 -16.23
CA GLY A 9 -1.20 3.58 -16.98
C GLY A 9 -2.20 4.60 -16.44
N TYR A 10 -2.80 4.37 -15.27
CA TYR A 10 -3.52 5.43 -14.56
C TYR A 10 -2.52 6.49 -14.08
N ASP A 11 -3.00 7.71 -13.94
CA ASP A 11 -2.25 8.83 -13.37
C ASP A 11 -2.99 9.47 -12.17
N TRP A 12 -2.37 10.44 -11.53
CA TRP A 12 -2.93 11.09 -10.36
C TRP A 12 -4.16 11.97 -10.65
N HIS A 13 -4.43 12.31 -11.92
CA HIS A 13 -5.59 13.06 -12.36
C HIS A 13 -6.72 12.15 -12.85
N SER A 14 -6.46 10.86 -13.02
CA SER A 14 -7.47 9.87 -13.40
C SER A 14 -8.64 9.94 -12.42
N LEU A 15 -9.86 10.03 -12.95
CA LEU A 15 -11.07 10.17 -12.14
C LEU A 15 -11.53 8.80 -11.64
N VAL A 16 -11.83 8.74 -10.35
CA VAL A 16 -12.42 7.60 -9.65
C VAL A 16 -13.70 8.01 -8.95
N LYS A 17 -14.64 7.09 -8.79
CA LYS A 17 -15.97 7.38 -8.26
C LYS A 17 -16.04 7.20 -6.75
N ASP A 18 -16.30 8.28 -6.04
CA ASP A 18 -16.60 8.27 -4.60
C ASP A 18 -18.12 8.22 -4.39
N GLU A 19 -18.74 7.11 -4.79
CA GLU A 19 -20.17 6.86 -4.77
C GLU A 19 -20.52 5.60 -3.97
N ALA A 20 -21.72 5.56 -3.39
CA ALA A 20 -22.18 4.39 -2.65
C ALA A 20 -22.23 3.15 -3.55
N ILE A 21 -21.70 2.05 -3.05
CA ILE A 21 -21.63 0.78 -3.75
C ILE A 21 -21.98 -0.37 -2.81
N THR A 22 -22.58 -1.41 -3.36
CA THR A 22 -22.77 -2.70 -2.68
C THR A 22 -22.13 -3.78 -3.53
N LEU A 23 -21.25 -4.54 -2.93
CA LEU A 23 -20.54 -5.65 -3.56
C LEU A 23 -21.08 -6.97 -3.04
N THR A 24 -21.32 -7.90 -3.94
CA THR A 24 -21.71 -9.27 -3.63
C THR A 24 -20.59 -10.20 -4.10
N SER A 25 -20.21 -11.14 -3.25
CA SER A 25 -19.29 -12.23 -3.60
C SER A 25 -19.98 -13.55 -3.31
N ASP A 26 -19.72 -14.56 -4.12
CA ASP A 26 -20.34 -15.87 -3.96
C ASP A 26 -20.16 -16.41 -2.54
N GLY A 27 -21.28 -16.79 -1.91
CA GLY A 27 -21.31 -17.33 -0.56
C GLY A 27 -21.13 -16.33 0.59
N SER A 28 -21.08 -15.02 0.30
CA SER A 28 -20.93 -13.96 1.30
C SER A 28 -22.15 -13.04 1.36
N ALA A 29 -22.41 -12.46 2.52
CA ALA A 29 -23.40 -11.40 2.65
C ALA A 29 -23.00 -10.16 1.82
N PRO A 30 -23.96 -9.41 1.26
CA PRO A 30 -23.69 -8.16 0.57
C PRO A 30 -22.87 -7.21 1.46
N TRP A 31 -21.81 -6.63 0.89
CA TRP A 31 -20.94 -5.69 1.60
C TRP A 31 -21.11 -4.27 1.05
N SER A 32 -21.53 -3.35 1.91
CA SER A 32 -21.76 -1.95 1.58
C SER A 32 -20.82 -1.06 2.39
N PRO A 33 -19.58 -0.86 1.90
CA PRO A 33 -18.60 0.01 2.56
C PRO A 33 -19.05 1.48 2.56
N ARG A 34 -18.40 2.26 3.44
CA ARG A 34 -18.64 3.71 3.54
C ARG A 34 -17.32 4.44 3.73
N ASN A 35 -17.30 5.72 3.36
CA ASN A 35 -16.25 6.62 3.79
C ASN A 35 -16.34 6.88 5.29
N TYR A 36 -15.23 7.21 5.93
CA TYR A 36 -15.16 7.47 7.38
C TYR A 36 -16.14 8.57 7.82
N ASP A 37 -16.30 9.62 7.01
CA ASP A 37 -17.22 10.73 7.27
C ASP A 37 -18.65 10.49 6.76
N GLY A 38 -18.92 9.32 6.20
CA GLY A 38 -20.24 8.92 5.67
C GLY A 38 -20.66 9.65 4.39
N LYS A 39 -19.79 10.51 3.80
CA LYS A 39 -20.12 11.34 2.63
C LYS A 39 -19.62 10.72 1.34
N THR A 40 -20.28 11.05 0.25
CA THR A 40 -19.87 10.78 -1.13
C THR A 40 -19.52 12.09 -1.86
N ARG A 41 -18.66 12.04 -2.87
CA ARG A 41 -18.15 13.22 -3.57
C ARG A 41 -18.24 13.14 -5.09
N GLY A 42 -18.83 12.05 -5.62
CA GLY A 42 -18.87 11.78 -7.07
C GLY A 42 -17.48 11.54 -7.65
N ASP A 43 -17.22 12.05 -8.84
CA ASP A 43 -15.93 11.91 -9.49
C ASP A 43 -14.84 12.74 -8.79
N VAL A 44 -13.76 12.09 -8.38
CA VAL A 44 -12.62 12.74 -7.73
C VAL A 44 -11.32 12.28 -8.38
N PRO A 45 -10.28 13.14 -8.47
CA PRO A 45 -8.96 12.72 -8.92
C PRO A 45 -8.35 11.67 -7.97
N LEU A 46 -7.63 10.70 -8.51
CA LEU A 46 -6.98 9.63 -7.76
C LEU A 46 -6.09 10.15 -6.63
N ILE A 47 -5.34 11.23 -6.87
CA ILE A 47 -4.52 11.85 -5.83
C ILE A 47 -5.35 12.31 -4.61
N ARG A 48 -6.55 12.84 -4.86
CA ARG A 48 -7.46 13.27 -3.79
C ARG A 48 -8.03 12.07 -3.04
N ALA A 49 -8.40 11.01 -3.78
CA ALA A 49 -8.89 9.76 -3.20
C ALA A 49 -7.85 9.14 -2.26
N LEU A 50 -6.58 9.09 -2.69
CA LEU A 50 -5.46 8.59 -1.88
C LEU A 50 -5.21 9.50 -0.66
N ALA A 51 -5.10 10.82 -0.87
CA ALA A 51 -4.77 11.76 0.18
C ALA A 51 -5.81 11.80 1.30
N LEU A 52 -7.08 11.77 0.96
CA LEU A 52 -8.19 11.80 1.92
C LEU A 52 -8.63 10.40 2.39
N SER A 53 -7.97 9.34 1.89
CA SER A 53 -8.30 7.94 2.21
C SER A 53 -9.77 7.62 1.96
N LEU A 54 -10.30 7.98 0.76
CA LEU A 54 -11.68 7.77 0.38
C LEU A 54 -11.92 6.30 0.04
N ASN A 55 -12.59 5.58 0.92
CA ASN A 55 -12.82 4.14 0.78
C ASN A 55 -13.55 3.78 -0.52
N LEU A 56 -14.63 4.51 -0.82
CA LEU A 56 -15.47 4.22 -1.98
C LEU A 56 -14.71 4.44 -3.30
N ALA A 57 -13.95 5.53 -3.39
CA ALA A 57 -13.10 5.82 -4.54
C ALA A 57 -11.99 4.78 -4.73
N MET A 58 -11.40 4.27 -3.64
CA MET A 58 -10.38 3.23 -3.72
C MET A 58 -10.97 1.87 -4.10
N ILE A 59 -12.22 1.59 -3.74
CA ILE A 59 -12.94 0.39 -4.18
C ILE A 59 -13.26 0.47 -5.67
N ASP A 60 -13.78 1.61 -6.16
CA ASP A 60 -14.02 1.81 -7.59
C ASP A 60 -12.74 1.60 -8.41
N LEU A 61 -11.62 2.21 -7.98
CA LEU A 61 -10.32 1.97 -8.60
C LEU A 61 -9.93 0.49 -8.56
N GLY A 62 -10.07 -0.15 -7.40
CA GLY A 62 -9.73 -1.56 -7.22
C GLY A 62 -10.53 -2.50 -8.14
N GLN A 63 -11.81 -2.20 -8.36
CA GLN A 63 -12.64 -2.96 -9.31
C GLN A 63 -12.19 -2.77 -10.76
N ARG A 64 -11.81 -1.56 -11.16
CA ARG A 64 -11.29 -1.27 -12.51
C ARG A 64 -9.95 -1.94 -12.77
N VAL A 65 -9.05 -1.89 -11.79
CA VAL A 65 -7.72 -2.52 -11.84
C VAL A 65 -7.81 -4.03 -11.78
N GLY A 66 -8.75 -4.55 -11.00
CA GLY A 66 -8.97 -5.99 -10.78
C GLY A 66 -8.31 -6.52 -9.51
N LEU A 67 -9.09 -7.27 -8.72
CA LEU A 67 -8.63 -7.83 -7.44
C LEU A 67 -7.39 -8.72 -7.62
N LEU A 68 -7.40 -9.59 -8.62
CA LEU A 68 -6.30 -10.51 -8.89
C LEU A 68 -5.00 -9.76 -9.20
N GLU A 69 -5.06 -8.64 -9.94
CA GLU A 69 -3.88 -7.85 -10.27
C GLU A 69 -3.30 -7.16 -9.03
N VAL A 70 -4.17 -6.66 -8.15
CA VAL A 70 -3.72 -6.09 -6.86
C VAL A 70 -3.07 -7.16 -5.98
N GLN A 71 -3.63 -8.38 -5.94
CA GLN A 71 -3.05 -9.51 -5.22
C GLN A 71 -1.72 -9.97 -5.82
N ARG A 72 -1.58 -9.99 -7.15
CA ARG A 72 -0.30 -10.27 -7.83
C ARG A 72 0.77 -9.23 -7.49
N THR A 73 0.40 -7.96 -7.47
CA THR A 73 1.31 -6.89 -7.02
C THR A 73 1.75 -7.13 -5.57
N PHE A 74 0.83 -7.45 -4.68
CA PHE A 74 1.14 -7.78 -3.29
C PHE A 74 2.13 -8.96 -3.18
N THR A 75 1.84 -10.06 -3.90
CA THR A 75 2.71 -11.25 -3.94
C THR A 75 4.11 -10.92 -4.46
N ARG A 76 4.21 -10.09 -5.50
CA ARG A 76 5.49 -9.66 -6.06
C ARG A 76 6.34 -8.88 -5.04
N LEU A 77 5.71 -8.02 -4.24
CA LEU A 77 6.38 -7.17 -3.27
C LEU A 77 6.84 -7.90 -2.01
N LEU A 78 6.07 -8.89 -1.55
CA LEU A 78 6.34 -9.62 -0.30
C LEU A 78 6.85 -11.05 -0.52
N GLY A 79 6.68 -11.61 -1.71
CA GLY A 79 7.05 -12.99 -2.00
C GLY A 79 6.03 -14.03 -1.53
N GLU A 80 4.92 -13.61 -0.93
CA GLU A 80 3.84 -14.47 -0.44
C GLU A 80 2.47 -13.95 -0.88
N ALA A 81 1.55 -14.87 -1.14
CA ALA A 81 0.20 -14.53 -1.56
C ALA A 81 -0.64 -14.03 -0.36
N PRO A 82 -1.54 -13.04 -0.57
CA PRO A 82 -2.44 -12.60 0.48
C PRO A 82 -3.46 -13.70 0.84
N GLY A 83 -3.86 -13.73 2.10
CA GLY A 83 -4.91 -14.64 2.59
C GLY A 83 -6.31 -14.17 2.20
N ASN A 84 -6.52 -12.86 2.15
CA ASN A 84 -7.81 -12.26 1.84
C ASN A 84 -8.09 -12.29 0.32
N ARG A 85 -9.20 -12.94 -0.06
CA ARG A 85 -9.65 -13.07 -1.45
C ARG A 85 -10.91 -12.27 -1.78
N TYR A 86 -11.31 -11.36 -0.89
CA TYR A 86 -12.53 -10.56 -1.02
C TYR A 86 -12.22 -9.11 -1.40
N PRO A 87 -13.19 -8.37 -1.93
CA PRO A 87 -13.02 -6.95 -2.25
C PRO A 87 -12.60 -6.06 -1.07
N SER A 88 -12.80 -6.50 0.17
CA SER A 88 -12.29 -5.82 1.37
C SER A 88 -10.76 -5.69 1.37
N PHE A 89 -10.04 -6.53 0.60
CA PHE A 89 -8.61 -6.38 0.34
C PHE A 89 -8.24 -5.01 -0.22
N PHE A 90 -9.13 -4.39 -1.00
CA PHE A 90 -8.94 -3.03 -1.51
C PHE A 90 -8.83 -1.96 -0.42
N LEU A 91 -9.34 -2.23 0.76
CA LEU A 91 -9.25 -1.33 1.91
C LEU A 91 -8.18 -1.75 2.93
N GLY A 92 -7.34 -2.72 2.55
CA GLY A 92 -6.27 -3.20 3.42
C GLY A 92 -6.73 -4.18 4.50
N ALA A 93 -7.86 -4.88 4.29
CA ALA A 93 -8.32 -5.94 5.18
C ALA A 93 -7.47 -7.23 5.00
N GLU A 94 -6.16 -7.08 5.14
CA GLU A 94 -5.18 -8.17 5.15
C GLU A 94 -4.41 -8.09 6.47
N SER A 95 -4.28 -9.23 7.14
CA SER A 95 -3.49 -9.31 8.38
C SER A 95 -2.01 -9.34 8.04
N MET A 96 -1.28 -8.36 8.54
CA MET A 96 0.16 -8.23 8.32
C MET A 96 0.89 -7.98 9.64
N SER A 97 2.06 -8.57 9.78
CA SER A 97 2.98 -8.20 10.86
C SER A 97 3.62 -6.83 10.60
N PRO A 98 4.11 -6.13 11.63
CA PRO A 98 4.88 -4.90 11.44
C PRO A 98 6.09 -5.09 10.50
N LEU A 99 6.73 -6.25 10.55
CA LEU A 99 7.87 -6.57 9.70
C LEU A 99 7.47 -6.69 8.23
N GLN A 100 6.36 -7.37 7.91
CA GLN A 100 5.83 -7.46 6.55
C GLN A 100 5.43 -6.09 6.01
N LEU A 101 4.82 -5.24 6.85
CA LEU A 101 4.48 -3.87 6.44
C LEU A 101 5.73 -3.02 6.19
N ALA A 102 6.77 -3.17 7.02
CA ALA A 102 8.06 -2.50 6.81
C ALA A 102 8.74 -3.01 5.52
N GLU A 103 8.71 -4.31 5.23
CA GLU A 103 9.21 -4.88 3.97
C GLU A 103 8.45 -4.32 2.77
N LEU A 104 7.12 -4.25 2.85
CA LEU A 104 6.28 -3.68 1.79
C LEU A 104 6.68 -2.24 1.48
N TYR A 105 6.82 -1.39 2.50
CA TYR A 105 7.22 0.02 2.32
C TYR A 105 8.69 0.15 1.97
N GLY A 106 9.54 -0.79 2.37
CA GLY A 106 10.92 -0.89 1.95
C GLY A 106 11.11 -0.94 0.43
N ASN A 107 10.20 -1.61 -0.29
CA ASN A 107 10.20 -1.58 -1.76
C ASN A 107 10.03 -0.16 -2.33
N PHE A 108 9.25 0.69 -1.65
CA PHE A 108 9.00 2.07 -2.10
C PHE A 108 10.18 2.99 -1.73
N ALA A 109 10.72 2.81 -0.53
CA ALA A 109 11.89 3.55 -0.05
C ALA A 109 13.15 3.25 -0.85
N SER A 110 13.32 2.02 -1.33
CA SER A 110 14.48 1.56 -2.11
C SER A 110 14.32 1.75 -3.62
N ALA A 111 13.51 2.71 -4.07
CA ALA A 111 13.28 3.02 -5.48
C ALA A 111 12.78 1.80 -6.31
N GLY A 112 12.01 0.92 -5.70
CA GLY A 112 11.39 -0.23 -6.37
C GLY A 112 12.18 -1.53 -6.25
N PHE A 113 13.25 -1.56 -5.45
CA PHE A 113 13.97 -2.79 -5.16
C PHE A 113 13.41 -3.50 -3.94
N ARG A 114 13.19 -4.79 -4.05
CA ARG A 114 12.87 -5.65 -2.93
C ARG A 114 14.13 -6.03 -2.18
N THR A 115 14.15 -5.76 -0.89
CA THR A 115 15.24 -6.05 0.03
C THR A 115 14.73 -6.81 1.25
N PRO A 116 14.51 -8.13 1.17
CA PRO A 116 13.99 -8.89 2.30
C PRO A 116 14.87 -8.71 3.54
N PRO A 117 14.29 -8.47 4.72
CA PRO A 117 15.06 -8.28 5.94
C PRO A 117 15.83 -9.55 6.28
N LYS A 118 17.08 -9.40 6.70
CA LYS A 118 17.96 -10.51 7.12
C LYS A 118 18.44 -10.28 8.55
N SER A 119 18.29 -11.29 9.40
CA SER A 119 18.80 -11.28 10.78
C SER A 119 20.23 -11.79 10.89
N VAL A 120 20.68 -12.59 9.89
CA VAL A 120 22.04 -13.15 9.84
C VAL A 120 22.67 -12.81 8.51
N ILE A 121 23.83 -12.16 8.53
CA ILE A 121 24.60 -11.80 7.33
C ILE A 121 25.72 -12.80 7.10
N THR A 122 26.42 -13.19 8.17
CA THR A 122 27.57 -14.10 8.10
C THR A 122 27.62 -14.98 9.36
N VAL A 123 27.97 -16.22 9.18
CA VAL A 123 28.34 -17.14 10.27
C VAL A 123 29.83 -17.37 10.20
N LEU A 124 30.51 -17.18 11.32
CA LEU A 124 31.98 -17.34 11.45
C LEU A 124 32.31 -18.53 12.33
N ASP A 125 33.49 -19.14 12.15
CA ASP A 125 34.06 -20.11 13.08
C ASP A 125 34.77 -19.40 14.24
N GLU A 126 35.40 -20.19 15.13
CA GLU A 126 36.13 -19.70 16.30
C GLU A 126 37.36 -18.85 15.93
N GLU A 127 37.90 -19.03 14.73
CA GLU A 127 39.00 -18.25 14.16
C GLU A 127 38.56 -17.07 13.30
N ASN A 128 37.26 -16.65 13.37
CA ASN A 128 36.64 -15.57 12.58
C ASN A 128 36.66 -15.80 11.06
N ARG A 129 36.74 -17.04 10.60
CA ARG A 129 36.64 -17.38 9.17
C ARG A 129 35.18 -17.58 8.80
N PRO A 130 34.69 -17.09 7.63
CA PRO A 130 33.32 -17.25 7.24
C PRO A 130 32.96 -18.71 6.91
N LEU A 131 32.04 -19.29 7.68
CA LEU A 131 31.45 -20.60 7.41
C LEU A 131 30.29 -20.48 6.41
N SER A 132 29.51 -19.40 6.52
CA SER A 132 28.41 -19.07 5.60
C SER A 132 28.28 -17.58 5.46
N HIS A 133 28.01 -17.13 4.24
CA HIS A 133 27.71 -15.74 3.93
C HIS A 133 26.37 -15.68 3.20
N TYR A 134 25.46 -14.80 3.66
CA TYR A 134 24.16 -14.56 3.07
C TYR A 134 24.17 -13.21 2.37
N PRO A 135 24.51 -13.15 1.07
CA PRO A 135 24.68 -11.89 0.36
C PRO A 135 23.39 -11.10 0.33
N PHE A 136 23.53 -9.80 0.27
CA PHE A 136 22.41 -8.89 0.05
C PHE A 136 21.83 -9.15 -1.35
N GLN A 137 20.51 -9.38 -1.42
CA GLN A 137 19.79 -9.58 -2.68
C GLN A 137 18.97 -8.34 -3.00
N LEU A 138 19.08 -7.88 -4.22
CA LEU A 138 18.34 -6.74 -4.77
C LEU A 138 17.56 -7.24 -5.98
N ASP A 139 16.26 -7.35 -5.83
CA ASP A 139 15.36 -7.70 -6.93
C ASP A 139 14.53 -6.47 -7.28
N GLN A 140 14.69 -5.94 -8.49
CA GLN A 140 13.84 -4.84 -8.96
C GLN A 140 12.43 -5.37 -9.20
N THR A 141 11.48 -4.95 -8.37
CA THR A 141 10.09 -5.38 -8.40
C THR A 141 9.15 -4.33 -8.96
N ILE A 142 9.55 -3.06 -8.97
CA ILE A 142 8.76 -1.94 -9.47
C ILE A 142 9.63 -1.10 -10.39
N ASP A 143 9.06 -0.60 -11.51
CA ASP A 143 9.71 0.40 -12.33
C ASP A 143 10.00 1.68 -11.53
N SER A 144 11.19 2.25 -11.70
CA SER A 144 11.63 3.43 -10.93
C SER A 144 10.76 4.68 -11.17
N GLY A 145 10.22 4.86 -12.37
CA GLY A 145 9.31 5.96 -12.68
C GLY A 145 7.97 5.81 -11.96
N VAL A 146 7.46 4.58 -11.90
CA VAL A 146 6.20 4.25 -11.21
C VAL A 146 6.35 4.43 -9.69
N VAL A 147 7.42 3.91 -9.09
CA VAL A 147 7.63 4.07 -7.64
C VAL A 147 7.87 5.52 -7.25
N ASN A 148 8.60 6.30 -8.06
CA ASN A 148 8.77 7.73 -7.83
C ASN A 148 7.44 8.49 -7.88
N SER A 149 6.56 8.12 -8.83
CA SER A 149 5.21 8.67 -8.90
C SER A 149 4.40 8.32 -7.65
N LEU A 150 4.44 7.05 -7.20
CA LEU A 150 3.78 6.61 -5.98
C LEU A 150 4.27 7.38 -4.74
N ASN A 151 5.59 7.54 -4.59
CA ASN A 151 6.20 8.23 -3.45
C ASN A 151 5.75 9.69 -3.38
N ARG A 152 5.67 10.39 -4.51
CA ARG A 152 5.09 11.75 -4.59
C ARG A 152 3.63 11.76 -4.15
N GLY A 153 2.85 10.76 -4.52
CA GLY A 153 1.47 10.60 -4.06
C GLY A 153 1.39 10.43 -2.53
N LEU A 154 2.27 9.62 -1.95
CA LEU A 154 2.37 9.41 -0.50
C LEU A 154 2.84 10.66 0.25
N GLU A 155 3.71 11.48 -0.34
CA GLU A 155 4.05 12.80 0.21
C GLU A 155 2.84 13.75 0.25
N VAL A 156 1.97 13.70 -0.77
CA VAL A 156 0.72 14.49 -0.78
C VAL A 156 -0.21 14.06 0.34
N VAL A 157 -0.27 12.75 0.67
CA VAL A 157 -1.00 12.26 1.86
C VAL A 157 -0.53 12.93 3.13
N MET A 158 0.79 13.06 3.30
CA MET A 158 1.39 13.72 4.47
C MET A 158 1.14 15.22 4.48
N ARG A 159 1.33 15.90 3.36
CA ARG A 159 1.22 17.37 3.30
C ARG A 159 -0.21 17.88 3.28
N ARG A 160 -1.15 17.18 2.64
CA ARG A 160 -2.52 17.68 2.35
C ARG A 160 -3.62 16.72 2.73
N GLY A 161 -3.27 15.48 3.12
CA GLY A 161 -4.20 14.41 3.41
C GLY A 161 -4.35 14.09 4.90
N THR A 162 -4.55 12.81 5.18
CA THR A 162 -4.75 12.29 6.55
C THR A 162 -3.50 12.41 7.43
N GLY A 163 -2.30 12.52 6.85
CA GLY A 163 -1.04 12.71 7.57
C GLY A 163 -0.73 14.16 7.97
N ARG A 164 -1.50 15.14 7.52
CA ARG A 164 -1.20 16.59 7.68
C ARG A 164 -1.11 17.08 9.12
N ALA A 165 -1.71 16.38 10.06
CA ALA A 165 -1.65 16.73 11.48
C ALA A 165 -0.33 16.35 12.15
N SER A 166 0.52 15.58 11.48
CA SER A 166 1.85 15.23 11.97
C SER A 166 2.78 16.45 11.95
N SER A 167 3.61 16.61 12.98
CA SER A 167 4.70 17.59 13.00
C SER A 167 5.73 17.37 11.88
N TYR A 168 5.76 16.20 11.30
CA TYR A 168 6.64 15.81 10.19
C TYR A 168 6.02 15.96 8.81
N ALA A 169 4.80 16.52 8.70
CA ALA A 169 4.07 16.62 7.43
C ALA A 169 4.82 17.39 6.32
N GLN A 170 5.76 18.26 6.69
CA GLN A 170 6.57 19.05 5.76
C GLN A 170 8.02 18.52 5.60
N ALA A 171 8.37 17.44 6.28
CA ALA A 171 9.75 16.92 6.31
C ALA A 171 10.13 16.03 5.10
N GLY A 172 9.31 15.97 4.06
CA GLY A 172 9.58 15.14 2.88
C GLY A 172 9.20 13.66 3.05
N ILE A 173 8.54 13.32 4.16
CA ILE A 173 8.11 11.94 4.45
C ILE A 173 7.01 11.51 3.49
N ALA A 174 7.18 10.33 2.89
CA ALA A 174 6.17 9.60 2.16
C ALA A 174 5.47 8.59 3.08
N GLY A 175 4.15 8.59 3.16
CA GLY A 175 3.48 7.69 4.09
C GLY A 175 1.97 7.66 3.97
N LYS A 176 1.37 6.68 4.66
CA LYS A 176 -0.08 6.47 4.69
C LYS A 176 -0.53 6.08 6.10
N THR A 177 -1.60 6.70 6.52
CA THR A 177 -2.33 6.32 7.73
C THR A 177 -3.27 5.16 7.44
N GLY A 178 -3.51 4.30 8.41
CA GLY A 178 -4.51 3.25 8.39
C GLY A 178 -5.29 3.23 9.69
N THR A 179 -6.60 2.99 9.59
CA THR A 179 -7.47 2.84 10.76
C THR A 179 -8.47 1.74 10.46
N THR A 180 -8.57 0.77 11.35
CA THR A 180 -9.58 -0.30 11.24
C THR A 180 -10.94 0.16 11.77
N ASN A 181 -11.97 -0.64 11.48
CA ASN A 181 -13.31 -0.39 11.99
C ASN A 181 -13.28 -0.31 13.53
N ASP A 182 -14.10 0.57 14.07
CA ASP A 182 -14.22 0.83 15.53
C ASP A 182 -12.91 1.33 16.16
N ASN A 183 -11.95 1.85 15.35
CA ASN A 183 -10.64 2.35 15.80
C ASN A 183 -9.83 1.32 16.63
N ARG A 184 -9.97 0.03 16.33
CA ARG A 184 -9.26 -1.04 17.04
C ARG A 184 -7.76 -0.99 16.79
N ASP A 185 -7.37 -0.66 15.54
CA ASP A 185 -5.98 -0.48 15.17
C ASP A 185 -5.79 0.88 14.49
N SER A 186 -4.70 1.54 14.84
CA SER A 186 -4.27 2.78 14.21
C SER A 186 -2.82 2.63 13.78
N TRP A 187 -2.58 2.77 12.48
CA TRP A 187 -1.29 2.54 11.85
C TRP A 187 -0.81 3.76 11.08
N PHE A 188 0.48 3.92 11.07
CA PHE A 188 1.20 4.74 10.12
C PHE A 188 2.34 3.92 9.52
N ALA A 189 2.42 3.88 8.21
CA ALA A 189 3.55 3.34 7.48
C ALA A 189 4.14 4.44 6.60
N GLY A 190 5.45 4.65 6.67
CA GLY A 190 6.11 5.73 5.94
C GLY A 190 7.63 5.63 6.01
N PHE A 191 8.29 6.50 5.21
CA PHE A 191 9.75 6.61 5.08
C PHE A 191 10.12 8.02 4.61
N ASP A 192 11.38 8.40 4.71
CA ASP A 192 12.03 9.63 4.27
C ASP A 192 13.06 9.40 3.16
#